data_c94dd40a44e7339aa22bd646b31192f4
#
_entry.id   c94dd40a44e7339aa22bd646b31192f4
#
_cell.length_a   1.000
_cell.length_b   1.000
_cell.length_c   1.000
_cell.angle_alpha   90.00
_cell.angle_beta   90.00
_cell.angle_gamma   90.00
#
_symmetry.space_group_name_H-M   'P 1'
#
loop_
_entity.id
_entity.type
_entity.pdbx_description
1 polymer ?
#
loop_
_entity_poly.entity_id
_entity_poly.type
_entity_poly.pdbx_seq_one_letter_code
_entity_poly.pdbx_strand_id
1 'polypeptide(L)'
;MSGRYDKAIVSVVVDKALYSFDNEFDYYLPQGVKASVGQRVIVPFGKGGKKRVGLVTGFKQNADYGRLKDIYCVINDGVILGDEALRLMHWLKDNTFCTYFDAVKTILPGGMALNVSQRYAISDEFRKAPDSFALEPAEQAVSAM
;
A
#
# COMPACT_ATOMS: atom_id res chain seq x y z
N MET A 1 19.35 6.66 -25.64
CA MET A 1 17.96 6.21 -25.62
C MET A 1 17.54 5.98 -24.19
N SER A 2 16.81 6.93 -23.63
CA SER A 2 16.22 6.76 -22.35
C SER A 2 15.01 5.82 -22.49
N GLY A 3 15.18 4.56 -22.14
CA GLY A 3 14.06 3.66 -21.96
C GLY A 3 13.20 4.22 -20.82
N ARG A 4 12.19 5.03 -21.14
CA ARG A 4 11.02 5.16 -20.27
C ARG A 4 10.43 3.77 -20.23
N TYR A 5 10.82 2.99 -19.25
CA TYR A 5 10.03 1.83 -18.86
C TYR A 5 8.68 2.38 -18.48
N ASP A 6 7.65 2.08 -19.27
CA ASP A 6 6.27 2.43 -18.93
C ASP A 6 5.90 1.67 -17.67
N LYS A 7 6.19 2.27 -16.52
CA LYS A 7 5.71 1.77 -15.25
C LYS A 7 4.20 1.91 -15.25
N ALA A 8 3.50 0.82 -15.04
CA ALA A 8 2.06 0.87 -14.86
C ALA A 8 1.71 1.76 -13.67
N ILE A 9 0.66 2.56 -13.82
CA ILE A 9 0.14 3.43 -12.76
C ILE A 9 -1.10 2.77 -12.18
N VAL A 10 -1.15 2.66 -10.86
CA VAL A 10 -2.29 2.14 -10.11
C VAL A 10 -2.91 3.23 -9.26
N SER A 11 -4.23 3.28 -9.25
CA SER A 11 -5.00 4.10 -8.31
C SER A 11 -5.24 3.30 -7.04
N VAL A 12 -4.99 3.91 -5.89
CA VAL A 12 -5.04 3.26 -4.58
C VAL A 12 -5.78 4.14 -3.58
N VAL A 13 -6.73 3.55 -2.86
CA VAL A 13 -7.29 4.16 -1.65
C VAL A 13 -6.49 3.68 -0.45
N VAL A 14 -6.20 4.58 0.49
CA VAL A 14 -5.23 4.34 1.56
C VAL A 14 -5.91 4.33 2.92
N ASP A 15 -5.59 3.33 3.76
CA ASP A 15 -6.09 3.23 5.13
C ASP A 15 -5.58 4.40 5.99
N LYS A 16 -6.43 4.84 6.93
CA LYS A 16 -6.16 5.96 7.83
C LYS A 16 -5.91 7.31 7.14
N ALA A 17 -6.37 7.47 5.90
CA ALA A 17 -6.48 8.79 5.31
C ALA A 17 -7.52 9.61 6.09
N LEU A 18 -7.20 10.88 6.34
CA LEU A 18 -8.18 11.79 6.92
C LEU A 18 -9.29 12.07 5.91
N TYR A 19 -10.53 12.20 6.39
CA TYR A 19 -11.69 12.42 5.52
C TYR A 19 -11.48 13.55 4.49
N SER A 20 -10.86 14.65 4.91
CA SER A 20 -10.57 15.80 4.06
C SER A 20 -9.53 15.53 2.96
N PHE A 21 -8.73 14.48 3.08
CA PHE A 21 -7.69 14.07 2.13
C PHE A 21 -7.89 12.66 1.60
N ASP A 22 -9.08 12.11 1.78
CA ASP A 22 -9.41 10.75 1.38
C ASP A 22 -9.80 10.72 -0.10
N ASN A 23 -8.80 10.50 -0.93
CA ASN A 23 -8.91 10.38 -2.38
C ASN A 23 -8.28 9.08 -2.87
N GLU A 24 -8.46 8.79 -4.14
CA GLU A 24 -7.67 7.81 -4.85
C GLU A 24 -6.32 8.43 -5.20
N PHE A 25 -5.24 7.78 -4.75
CA PHE A 25 -3.87 8.24 -4.98
C PHE A 25 -3.20 7.38 -6.04
N ASP A 26 -2.43 7.99 -6.90
CA ASP A 26 -1.70 7.28 -7.96
C ASP A 26 -0.31 6.88 -7.48
N TYR A 27 0.09 5.65 -7.81
CA TYR A 27 1.41 5.09 -7.52
C TYR A 27 1.95 4.36 -8.74
N TYR A 28 3.27 4.29 -8.84
CA TYR A 28 3.91 3.40 -9.80
C TYR A 28 3.92 1.97 -9.30
N LEU A 29 3.61 1.05 -10.19
CA LEU A 29 3.80 -0.38 -9.97
C LEU A 29 5.25 -0.73 -10.36
N PRO A 30 6.09 -1.24 -9.44
CA PRO A 30 7.45 -1.62 -9.75
C PRO A 30 7.51 -2.68 -10.85
N GLN A 31 8.58 -2.66 -11.65
CA GLN A 31 8.76 -3.63 -12.73
C GLN A 31 8.76 -5.06 -12.18
N GLY A 32 8.05 -5.95 -12.87
CA GLY A 32 7.90 -7.35 -12.48
C GLY A 32 6.87 -7.61 -11.39
N VAL A 33 6.32 -6.56 -10.76
CA VAL A 33 5.23 -6.69 -9.79
C VAL A 33 3.90 -6.68 -10.51
N LYS A 34 3.05 -7.65 -10.20
CA LYS A 34 1.68 -7.74 -10.72
C LYS A 34 0.70 -7.40 -9.62
N ALA A 35 -0.28 -6.58 -9.93
CA ALA A 35 -1.38 -6.25 -9.06
C ALA A 35 -2.71 -6.37 -9.81
N SER A 36 -3.78 -6.63 -9.08
CA SER A 36 -5.14 -6.67 -9.62
C SER A 36 -6.01 -5.65 -8.90
N VAL A 37 -7.04 -5.16 -9.57
CA VAL A 37 -8.05 -4.31 -8.96
C VAL A 37 -8.74 -5.07 -7.82
N GLY A 38 -8.92 -4.43 -6.67
CA GLY A 38 -9.45 -5.07 -5.47
C GLY A 38 -8.43 -5.81 -4.60
N GLN A 39 -7.15 -5.76 -4.96
CA GLN A 39 -6.06 -6.35 -4.20
C GLN A 39 -5.42 -5.35 -3.25
N ARG A 40 -4.98 -5.83 -2.08
CA ARG A 40 -4.29 -5.00 -1.09
C ARG A 40 -2.84 -4.78 -1.45
N VAL A 41 -2.35 -3.58 -1.17
CA VAL A 41 -0.96 -3.17 -1.37
C VAL A 41 -0.43 -2.43 -0.15
N ILE A 42 0.88 -2.36 0.00
CA ILE A 42 1.55 -1.47 0.94
C ILE A 42 2.14 -0.31 0.18
N VAL A 43 1.80 0.90 0.58
CA VAL A 43 2.21 2.14 -0.07
C VAL A 43 2.84 3.13 0.90
N PRO A 44 3.76 3.97 0.44
CA PRO A 44 4.24 5.12 1.22
C PRO A 44 3.16 6.20 1.21
N PHE A 45 2.80 6.71 2.38
CA PHE A 45 1.78 7.74 2.52
C PHE A 45 2.21 8.86 3.46
N GLY A 46 1.81 10.09 3.12
CA GLY A 46 2.12 11.29 3.89
C GLY A 46 3.56 11.79 3.73
N LYS A 47 3.88 12.88 4.43
CA LYS A 47 5.18 13.56 4.33
C LYS A 47 6.37 12.68 4.74
N GLY A 48 6.19 11.78 5.67
CA GLY A 48 7.23 10.86 6.14
C GLY A 48 7.31 9.55 5.38
N GLY A 49 6.47 9.35 4.34
CA GLY A 49 6.44 8.11 3.58
C GLY A 49 6.11 6.87 4.42
N LYS A 50 5.30 7.03 5.46
CA LYS A 50 4.90 5.92 6.33
C LYS A 50 4.21 4.83 5.53
N LYS A 51 4.55 3.59 5.79
CA LYS A 51 3.91 2.44 5.18
C LYS A 51 2.46 2.33 5.63
N ARG A 52 1.54 2.27 4.67
CA ARG A 52 0.10 2.12 4.89
C ARG A 52 -0.47 1.03 4.00
N VAL A 53 -1.51 0.40 4.48
CA VAL A 53 -2.31 -0.50 3.64
C VAL A 53 -3.12 0.33 2.66
N GLY A 54 -3.13 -0.08 1.41
CA GLY A 54 -3.98 0.46 0.37
C GLY A 54 -4.74 -0.64 -0.34
N LEU A 55 -5.76 -0.25 -1.09
CA LEU A 55 -6.52 -1.12 -1.98
C LEU A 55 -6.44 -0.57 -3.39
N VAL A 56 -6.07 -1.40 -4.35
CA VAL A 56 -6.04 -1.02 -5.76
C VAL A 56 -7.47 -0.89 -6.28
N THR A 57 -7.80 0.30 -6.79
CA THR A 57 -9.12 0.60 -7.35
C THR A 57 -9.13 0.65 -8.87
N GLY A 58 -7.99 0.83 -9.50
CA GLY A 58 -7.90 0.87 -10.96
C GLY A 58 -6.48 1.03 -11.47
N PHE A 59 -6.36 1.04 -12.79
CA PHE A 59 -5.12 1.32 -13.51
C PHE A 59 -5.28 2.57 -14.35
N LYS A 60 -4.21 3.35 -14.49
CA LYS A 60 -4.18 4.54 -15.32
C LYS A 60 -3.02 4.48 -16.34
N GLN A 61 -3.17 5.17 -17.44
CA GLN A 61 -2.09 5.33 -18.42
C GLN A 61 -1.24 6.57 -18.12
N ASN A 62 -1.86 7.61 -17.57
CA ASN A 62 -1.21 8.88 -17.22
C ASN A 62 -1.48 9.23 -15.75
N ALA A 63 -0.48 9.81 -15.11
CA ALA A 63 -0.61 10.33 -13.76
C ALA A 63 -1.21 11.75 -13.79
N ASP A 64 -2.07 12.03 -12.84
CA ASP A 64 -2.62 13.38 -12.63
C ASP A 64 -1.57 14.34 -12.03
N TYR A 65 -0.48 13.80 -11.46
CA TYR A 65 0.59 14.55 -10.80
C TYR A 65 1.98 14.10 -11.31
N GLY A 66 2.91 15.06 -11.38
CA GLY A 66 4.16 14.88 -12.10
C GLY A 66 5.19 13.92 -11.51
N ARG A 67 5.11 13.54 -10.23
CA ARG A 67 6.06 12.62 -9.60
C ARG A 67 5.37 11.69 -8.62
N LEU A 68 5.19 10.45 -9.03
CA LEU A 68 4.58 9.41 -8.23
C LEU A 68 5.65 8.63 -7.44
N LYS A 69 5.24 8.09 -6.30
CA LYS A 69 6.01 7.11 -5.55
C LYS A 69 5.68 5.70 -6.03
N ASP A 70 6.60 4.78 -5.85
CA ASP A 70 6.37 3.35 -6.09
C ASP A 70 5.60 2.74 -4.91
N ILE A 71 4.75 1.74 -5.16
CA ILE A 71 4.23 0.89 -4.10
C ILE A 71 5.38 0.08 -3.49
N TYR A 72 5.28 -0.28 -2.20
CA TYR A 72 6.28 -1.14 -1.58
C TYR A 72 6.14 -2.59 -1.98
N CYS A 73 4.93 -3.12 -1.89
CA CYS A 73 4.61 -4.49 -2.26
C CYS A 73 3.12 -4.70 -2.44
N VAL A 74 2.77 -5.78 -3.09
CA VAL A 74 1.42 -6.32 -3.18
C VAL A 74 1.23 -7.38 -2.11
N ILE A 75 0.15 -7.31 -1.36
CA ILE A 75 -0.19 -8.33 -0.37
C ILE A 75 -0.78 -9.53 -1.11
N ASN A 76 -0.15 -10.69 -0.96
CA ASN A 76 -0.47 -11.86 -1.76
C ASN A 76 -1.62 -12.69 -1.14
N ASP A 77 -2.72 -12.04 -0.88
CA ASP A 77 -3.95 -12.66 -0.37
C ASP A 77 -5.10 -12.65 -1.40
N GLY A 78 -4.78 -12.29 -2.63
CA GLY A 78 -5.73 -12.23 -3.74
C GLY A 78 -6.62 -10.98 -3.75
N VAL A 79 -7.63 -11.00 -4.60
CA VAL A 79 -8.63 -9.95 -4.71
C VAL A 79 -9.63 -10.08 -3.57
N ILE A 80 -9.69 -9.08 -2.69
CA ILE A 80 -10.61 -9.06 -1.55
C ILE A 80 -11.93 -8.32 -1.85
N LEU A 81 -11.94 -7.45 -2.85
CA LEU A 81 -13.11 -6.72 -3.31
C LEU A 81 -13.28 -6.89 -4.82
N GLY A 82 -14.36 -7.53 -5.23
CA GLY A 82 -14.74 -7.60 -6.64
C GLY A 82 -15.38 -6.29 -7.15
N ASP A 83 -15.70 -6.24 -8.44
CA ASP A 83 -16.20 -5.04 -9.13
C ASP A 83 -17.47 -4.45 -8.51
N GLU A 84 -18.41 -5.28 -8.08
CA GLU A 84 -19.66 -4.82 -7.45
C GLU A 84 -19.37 -4.17 -6.10
N ALA A 85 -18.49 -4.77 -5.32
CA ALA A 85 -18.09 -4.25 -4.01
C ALA A 85 -17.32 -2.92 -4.15
N LEU A 86 -16.50 -2.77 -5.18
CA LEU A 86 -15.81 -1.51 -5.49
C LEU A 86 -16.80 -0.41 -5.89
N ARG A 87 -17.82 -0.74 -6.68
CA ARG A 87 -18.89 0.21 -7.02
C ARG A 87 -19.68 0.63 -5.77
N LEU A 88 -19.96 -0.31 -4.87
CA LEU A 88 -20.60 0.00 -3.60
C LEU A 88 -19.72 0.87 -2.71
N MET A 89 -18.43 0.62 -2.66
CA MET A 89 -17.46 1.47 -1.94
C MET A 89 -17.51 2.93 -2.42
N HIS A 90 -17.48 3.15 -3.73
CA HIS A 90 -17.58 4.50 -4.30
C HIS A 90 -18.93 5.15 -3.98
N TRP A 91 -20.01 4.39 -4.12
CA TRP A 91 -21.35 4.88 -3.79
C TRP A 91 -21.45 5.28 -2.31
N LEU A 92 -20.93 4.47 -1.39
CA LEU A 92 -20.92 4.80 0.03
C LEU A 92 -20.11 6.07 0.31
N LYS A 93 -18.94 6.21 -0.33
CA LYS A 93 -18.10 7.41 -0.20
C LYS A 93 -18.82 8.66 -0.66
N ASP A 94 -19.56 8.59 -1.78
CA ASP A 94 -20.24 9.73 -2.39
C ASP A 94 -21.54 10.12 -1.66
N ASN A 95 -22.18 9.16 -1.00
CA ASN A 95 -23.52 9.35 -0.41
C ASN A 95 -23.52 9.32 1.13
N THR A 96 -22.39 9.07 1.78
CA THR A 96 -22.27 9.03 3.24
C THR A 96 -21.02 9.77 3.71
N PHE A 97 -20.95 10.08 5.00
CA PHE A 97 -19.77 10.70 5.62
C PHE A 97 -18.75 9.65 6.07
N CYS A 98 -18.24 8.86 5.14
CA CYS A 98 -17.23 7.86 5.43
C CYS A 98 -15.98 8.04 4.56
N THR A 99 -14.85 7.47 4.98
CA THR A 99 -13.68 7.31 4.13
C THR A 99 -13.84 6.11 3.21
N TYR A 100 -13.03 6.02 2.17
CA TYR A 100 -13.00 4.81 1.31
C TYR A 100 -12.74 3.54 2.13
N PHE A 101 -11.81 3.60 3.09
CA PHE A 101 -11.52 2.42 3.93
C PHE A 101 -12.61 2.10 4.94
N ASP A 102 -13.37 3.08 5.42
CA ASP A 102 -14.57 2.81 6.24
C ASP A 102 -15.61 2.04 5.42
N ALA A 103 -15.81 2.46 4.16
CA ALA A 103 -16.66 1.73 3.24
C ALA A 103 -16.16 0.30 2.98
N VAL A 104 -14.85 0.13 2.73
CA VAL A 104 -14.23 -1.20 2.56
C VAL A 104 -14.47 -2.09 3.77
N LYS A 105 -14.23 -1.59 4.98
CA LYS A 105 -14.44 -2.34 6.24
C LYS A 105 -15.90 -2.71 6.45
N THR A 106 -16.84 -1.87 5.99
CA THR A 106 -18.27 -2.14 6.09
C THR A 106 -18.71 -3.25 5.12
N ILE A 107 -18.13 -3.29 3.93
CA ILE A 107 -18.45 -4.26 2.89
C ILE A 107 -17.86 -5.64 3.19
N LEU A 108 -16.64 -5.67 3.77
CA LEU A 108 -15.96 -6.92 4.05
C LEU A 108 -16.65 -7.73 5.16
N PRO A 109 -16.74 -9.04 5.00
CA PRO A 109 -17.26 -9.92 6.07
C PRO A 109 -16.45 -9.77 7.36
N GLY A 110 -17.12 -9.91 8.49
CA GLY A 110 -16.45 -9.93 9.80
C GLY A 110 -15.37 -11.01 9.86
N GLY A 111 -14.20 -10.66 10.37
CA GLY A 111 -13.04 -11.54 10.43
C GLY A 111 -12.03 -11.37 9.29
N MET A 112 -12.36 -10.69 8.21
CA MET A 112 -11.41 -10.27 7.16
C MET A 112 -10.74 -8.94 7.52
N ALA A 113 -10.17 -8.86 8.72
CA ALA A 113 -9.54 -7.64 9.19
C ALA A 113 -8.41 -7.18 8.26
N LEU A 114 -8.43 -5.89 7.91
CA LEU A 114 -7.39 -5.24 7.09
C LEU A 114 -6.16 -4.88 7.94
N ASN A 115 -5.75 -5.78 8.83
CA ASN A 115 -4.61 -5.55 9.70
C ASN A 115 -3.35 -6.12 9.06
N VAL A 116 -2.38 -5.25 8.80
CA VAL A 116 -1.04 -5.66 8.41
C VAL A 116 -0.11 -5.44 9.59
N SER A 117 0.52 -6.53 10.06
CA SER A 117 1.58 -6.48 11.04
C SER A 117 2.93 -6.61 10.34
N GLN A 118 3.88 -5.76 10.72
CA GLN A 118 5.26 -5.91 10.29
C GLN A 118 6.00 -6.76 11.33
N ARG A 119 6.68 -7.78 10.86
CA ARG A 119 7.61 -8.58 11.69
C ARG A 119 9.02 -8.28 11.22
N TYR A 120 9.86 -7.96 12.15
CA TYR A 120 11.28 -7.77 11.91
C TYR A 120 12.03 -9.02 12.36
N ALA A 121 12.90 -9.53 11.51
CA ALA A 121 13.79 -10.64 11.84
C ALA A 121 15.21 -10.25 11.48
N ILE A 122 16.15 -10.66 12.31
CA ILE A 122 17.57 -10.50 12.00
C ILE A 122 17.88 -11.40 10.81
N SER A 123 18.49 -10.85 9.76
CA SER A 123 18.89 -11.63 8.59
C SER A 123 19.97 -12.64 8.97
N ASP A 124 20.01 -13.75 8.25
CA ASP A 124 21.03 -14.78 8.47
C ASP A 124 22.45 -14.26 8.16
N GLU A 125 22.56 -13.32 7.23
CA GLU A 125 23.82 -12.64 6.92
C GLU A 125 24.32 -11.82 8.11
N PHE A 126 23.45 -11.05 8.76
CA PHE A 126 23.80 -10.32 9.97
C PHE A 126 24.17 -11.23 11.14
N ARG A 127 23.46 -12.35 11.31
CA ARG A 127 23.79 -13.34 12.36
C ARG A 127 25.18 -13.96 12.19
N LYS A 128 25.64 -14.13 10.94
CA LYS A 128 26.94 -14.71 10.62
C LYS A 128 28.10 -13.72 10.76
N ALA A 129 27.87 -12.44 10.54
CA ALA A 129 28.90 -11.40 10.55
C ALA A 129 28.34 -10.05 11.04
N PRO A 130 27.96 -9.92 12.33
CA PRO A 130 27.33 -8.69 12.84
C PRO A 130 28.23 -7.47 12.74
N ASP A 131 29.54 -7.62 12.87
CA ASP A 131 30.51 -6.53 12.83
C ASP A 131 30.73 -5.94 11.42
N SER A 132 30.23 -6.61 10.39
CA SER A 132 30.33 -6.12 9.00
C SER A 132 29.26 -5.09 8.63
N PHE A 133 28.27 -4.88 9.48
CA PHE A 133 27.17 -3.96 9.24
C PHE A 133 27.29 -2.71 10.11
N ALA A 134 27.23 -1.54 9.49
CA ALA A 134 27.09 -0.27 10.20
C ALA A 134 25.63 -0.08 10.62
N LEU A 135 25.34 -0.17 11.92
CA LEU A 135 24.00 -0.01 12.46
C LEU A 135 23.80 1.38 13.06
N GLU A 136 22.64 1.94 12.81
CA GLU A 136 22.19 3.14 13.55
C GLU A 136 21.90 2.76 15.02
N PRO A 137 21.96 3.74 15.96
CA PRO A 137 21.80 3.45 17.39
C PRO A 137 20.52 2.70 17.76
N ALA A 138 19.42 3.00 17.06
CA ALA A 138 18.15 2.31 17.28
C ALA A 138 18.17 0.85 16.82
N GLU A 139 18.91 0.56 15.74
CA GLU A 139 19.07 -0.81 15.22
C GLU A 139 19.97 -1.65 16.11
N GLN A 140 20.96 -1.02 16.72
CA GLN A 140 21.86 -1.67 17.70
C GLN A 140 21.08 -2.12 18.94
N ALA A 141 20.13 -1.32 19.43
CA ALA A 141 19.29 -1.66 20.56
C ALA A 141 18.42 -2.90 20.28
N VAL A 142 17.91 -3.07 19.08
CA VAL A 142 17.13 -4.23 18.65
C VAL A 142 18.02 -5.49 18.52
N SER A 143 19.23 -5.34 18.03
CA SER A 143 20.16 -6.48 17.86
C SER A 143 20.73 -7.00 19.17
N ALA A 144 20.74 -6.18 20.22
CA ALA A 144 21.19 -6.57 21.57
C ALA A 144 20.15 -7.38 22.39
N MET A 145 18.91 -7.44 21.90
CA MET A 145 17.83 -8.25 22.49
C MET A 145 17.82 -9.65 21.88
#